data_cda9a695a4f8bffdd17cea623c4bdb42
#
_entry.id   cda9a695a4f8bffdd17cea623c4bdb42
#
_cell.length_a   1.000
_cell.length_b   1.000
_cell.length_c   1.000
_cell.angle_alpha   90.00
_cell.angle_beta   90.00
_cell.angle_gamma   90.00
#
_symmetry.space_group_name_H-M   'P 1'
#
loop_
_entity.id
_entity.type
_entity.pdbx_description
1 polymer ?
#
loop_
_entity_poly.entity_id
_entity_poly.type
_entity_poly.pdbx_seq_one_letter_code
_entity_poly.pdbx_strand_id
1 'polypeptide(L)'
;ILLLVIGDGLSSWAVERQAVSLIRALLPYLQTLGIGLAPVVLAHQSRVALGDDIGETLKARAVAILIGERPGLSSPDSLGVYLTWQPHRQRLESERNCISNIRPEGLSHDAAAFKLAWLLEQAFLRRVTGVQLKDESDNPALHGKIKPLPPLK
;
A
#
# COMPACT_ATOMS: atom_id res chain seq x y z
N ILE A 1 2.66 -3.25 13.10
CA ILE A 1 3.01 -1.90 12.62
C ILE A 1 3.14 -1.92 11.10
N LEU A 2 2.49 -0.97 10.46
CA LEU A 2 2.62 -0.72 9.03
C LEU A 2 3.66 0.37 8.80
N LEU A 3 4.57 0.11 7.88
CA LEU A 3 5.51 1.12 7.39
C LEU A 3 4.97 1.67 6.07
N LEU A 4 4.83 3.00 5.99
CA LEU A 4 4.54 3.68 4.73
C LEU A 4 5.84 4.30 4.21
N VAL A 5 6.18 3.98 2.98
CA VAL A 5 7.32 4.55 2.27
C VAL A 5 6.80 5.35 1.09
N ILE A 6 7.17 6.62 1.01
CA ILE A 6 6.86 7.44 -0.15
C ILE A 6 8.12 7.55 -0.97
N GLY A 7 8.10 6.94 -2.15
CA GLY A 7 9.22 6.96 -3.09
C GLY A 7 8.89 7.79 -4.31
N ASP A 8 9.87 8.56 -4.80
CA ASP A 8 9.63 9.37 -5.99
C ASP A 8 9.53 8.54 -7.27
N GLY A 9 10.17 7.35 -7.29
CA GLY A 9 10.07 6.43 -8.40
C GLY A 9 10.40 7.07 -9.73
N LEU A 10 9.50 6.90 -10.69
CA LEU A 10 9.65 7.46 -12.03
C LEU A 10 8.96 8.83 -12.19
N SER A 11 8.19 9.26 -11.18
CA SER A 11 7.46 10.52 -11.23
C SER A 11 7.25 11.08 -9.83
N SER A 12 8.13 11.98 -9.40
CA SER A 12 7.98 12.67 -8.12
C SER A 12 6.74 13.56 -8.07
N TRP A 13 6.31 14.05 -9.23
CA TRP A 13 5.11 14.87 -9.36
C TRP A 13 3.87 14.09 -8.93
N ALA A 14 3.75 12.82 -9.39
CA ALA A 14 2.64 11.97 -8.99
C ALA A 14 2.65 11.71 -7.49
N VAL A 15 3.83 11.42 -6.93
CA VAL A 15 3.97 11.19 -5.49
C VAL A 15 3.48 12.39 -4.69
N GLU A 16 3.93 13.59 -5.04
CA GLU A 16 3.53 14.79 -4.31
C GLU A 16 2.02 15.02 -4.36
N ARG A 17 1.40 14.84 -5.53
CA ARG A 17 -0.02 15.12 -5.70
C ARG A 17 -0.93 14.07 -5.09
N GLN A 18 -0.56 12.81 -5.20
CA GLN A 18 -1.46 11.71 -4.88
C GLN A 18 -1.23 11.10 -3.50
N ALA A 19 0.02 11.08 -3.02
CA ALA A 19 0.35 10.38 -1.79
C ALA A 19 -0.35 10.97 -0.56
N VAL A 20 -0.36 12.30 -0.44
CA VAL A 20 -0.99 12.96 0.71
C VAL A 20 -2.47 12.65 0.78
N SER A 21 -3.17 12.74 -0.35
CA SER A 21 -4.60 12.46 -0.43
C SER A 21 -4.91 11.01 -0.10
N LEU A 22 -4.09 10.09 -0.60
CA LEU A 22 -4.26 8.67 -0.32
C LEU A 22 -4.05 8.37 1.18
N ILE A 23 -2.99 8.90 1.77
CA ILE A 23 -2.70 8.68 3.18
C ILE A 23 -3.83 9.22 4.04
N ARG A 24 -4.32 10.42 3.75
CA ARG A 24 -5.46 11.00 4.49
C ARG A 24 -6.69 10.10 4.43
N ALA A 25 -6.99 9.55 3.26
CA ALA A 25 -8.13 8.65 3.10
C ALA A 25 -7.89 7.31 3.81
N LEU A 26 -6.64 6.87 3.94
CA LEU A 26 -6.30 5.61 4.57
C LEU A 26 -6.34 5.67 6.10
N LEU A 27 -5.98 6.80 6.70
CA LEU A 27 -5.82 6.90 8.15
C LEU A 27 -7.03 6.41 8.95
N PRO A 28 -8.29 6.78 8.60
CA PRO A 28 -9.46 6.27 9.33
C PRO A 28 -9.56 4.75 9.31
N TYR A 29 -9.21 4.13 8.18
CA TYR A 29 -9.21 2.67 8.08
C TYR A 29 -8.16 2.02 8.99
N LEU A 30 -6.98 2.63 9.07
CA LEU A 30 -5.93 2.13 9.96
C LEU A 30 -6.36 2.21 11.42
N GLN A 31 -7.05 3.27 11.81
CA GLN A 31 -7.62 3.40 13.15
C GLN A 31 -8.64 2.29 13.41
N THR A 32 -9.55 2.06 12.46
CA THR A 32 -10.55 1.01 12.59
C THR A 32 -9.90 -0.38 12.70
N LEU A 33 -8.87 -0.64 11.89
CA LEU A 33 -8.15 -1.92 11.93
C LEU A 33 -7.31 -2.09 13.21
N GLY A 34 -6.94 -1.01 13.85
CA GLY A 34 -6.03 -1.05 14.98
C GLY A 34 -4.58 -1.26 14.58
N ILE A 35 -4.22 -0.87 13.35
CA ILE A 35 -2.85 -0.99 12.86
C ILE A 35 -2.07 0.26 13.26
N GLY A 36 -0.98 0.05 14.00
CA GLY A 36 -0.04 1.12 14.32
C GLY A 36 0.76 1.53 13.09
N LEU A 37 0.98 2.84 12.93
CA LEU A 37 1.72 3.38 11.81
C LEU A 37 3.11 3.81 12.28
N ALA A 38 4.14 3.30 11.64
CA ALA A 38 5.51 3.79 11.84
C ALA A 38 5.66 5.17 11.19
N PRO A 39 6.68 5.95 11.58
CA PRO A 39 6.94 7.21 10.88
C PRO A 39 7.05 7.00 9.38
N VAL A 40 6.47 7.91 8.61
CA VAL A 40 6.51 7.84 7.15
C VAL A 40 7.94 8.08 6.68
N VAL A 41 8.44 7.19 5.82
CA VAL A 41 9.79 7.29 5.26
C VAL A 41 9.71 7.89 3.87
N LEU A 42 10.50 8.93 3.63
CA LEU A 42 10.64 9.53 2.31
C LEU A 42 11.92 8.98 1.67
N ALA A 43 11.81 8.50 0.44
CA ALA A 43 12.95 7.92 -0.27
C ALA A 43 13.06 8.52 -1.68
N HIS A 44 14.28 8.79 -2.10
CA HIS A 44 14.57 9.34 -3.43
C HIS A 44 15.05 8.24 -4.37
N GLN A 45 14.74 8.38 -5.66
CA GLN A 45 15.14 7.44 -6.72
C GLN A 45 14.80 6.00 -6.36
N SER A 46 13.62 5.80 -5.76
CA SER A 46 13.27 4.52 -5.19
C SER A 46 12.63 3.58 -6.19
N ARG A 47 12.91 2.30 -6.01
CA ARG A 47 12.21 1.19 -6.65
C ARG A 47 11.39 0.45 -5.59
N VAL A 48 10.45 -0.37 -6.03
CA VAL A 48 9.57 -1.12 -5.14
C VAL A 48 10.37 -1.95 -4.12
N ALA A 49 11.46 -2.58 -4.55
CA ALA A 49 12.28 -3.41 -3.66
C ALA A 49 12.90 -2.63 -2.49
N LEU A 50 13.05 -1.31 -2.61
CA LEU A 50 13.56 -0.49 -1.52
C LEU A 50 12.66 -0.57 -0.28
N GLY A 51 11.35 -0.70 -0.49
CA GLY A 51 10.41 -0.87 0.62
C GLY A 51 10.72 -2.10 1.46
N ASP A 52 11.14 -3.19 0.82
CA ASP A 52 11.50 -4.42 1.52
C ASP A 52 12.73 -4.20 2.41
N ASP A 53 13.76 -3.53 1.88
CA ASP A 53 14.99 -3.25 2.63
C ASP A 53 14.69 -2.38 3.86
N ILE A 54 13.91 -1.33 3.68
CA ILE A 54 13.55 -0.43 4.77
C ILE A 54 12.68 -1.16 5.80
N GLY A 55 11.70 -1.92 5.32
CA GLY A 55 10.80 -2.68 6.18
C GLY A 55 11.51 -3.72 7.01
N GLU A 56 12.48 -4.44 6.42
CA GLU A 56 13.31 -5.40 7.14
C GLU A 56 14.14 -4.71 8.21
N THR A 57 14.79 -3.60 7.88
CA THR A 57 15.61 -2.84 8.81
C THR A 57 14.80 -2.32 9.99
N LEU A 58 13.58 -1.85 9.75
CA LEU A 58 12.69 -1.30 10.78
C LEU A 58 11.79 -2.38 11.42
N LYS A 59 11.92 -3.63 10.99
CA LYS A 59 11.15 -4.77 11.50
C LYS A 59 9.63 -4.55 11.43
N ALA A 60 9.17 -3.92 10.35
CA ALA A 60 7.75 -3.71 10.12
C ALA A 60 7.06 -5.03 9.76
N ARG A 61 5.81 -5.20 10.19
CA ARG A 61 5.02 -6.38 9.80
C ARG A 61 4.60 -6.31 8.35
N ALA A 62 4.31 -5.11 7.86
CA ALA A 62 3.96 -4.89 6.47
C ALA A 62 4.55 -3.55 6.02
N VAL A 63 4.83 -3.46 4.74
CA VAL A 63 5.24 -2.20 4.12
C VAL A 63 4.34 -1.92 2.92
N ALA A 64 3.91 -0.66 2.80
CA ALA A 64 3.25 -0.16 1.61
C ALA A 64 4.13 0.95 1.05
N ILE A 65 4.68 0.73 -0.13
CA ILE A 65 5.45 1.75 -0.82
C ILE A 65 4.55 2.46 -1.84
N LEU A 66 4.46 3.78 -1.69
CA LEU A 66 3.71 4.65 -2.59
C LEU A 66 4.72 5.25 -3.56
N ILE A 67 4.57 4.93 -4.82
CA ILE A 67 5.58 5.27 -5.83
C ILE A 67 4.91 5.80 -7.10
N GLY A 68 5.50 6.85 -7.69
CA GLY A 68 5.03 7.39 -8.95
C GLY A 68 5.18 6.36 -10.06
N GLU A 69 4.10 6.13 -10.80
CA GLU A 69 4.12 5.20 -11.91
C GLU A 69 4.77 5.82 -13.13
N ARG A 70 5.31 4.94 -14.00
CA ARG A 70 5.84 5.40 -15.28
C ARG A 70 4.76 6.18 -16.03
N PRO A 71 5.05 7.38 -16.54
CA PRO A 71 4.08 8.09 -17.34
C PRO A 71 3.67 7.24 -18.52
N GLY A 72 2.43 6.77 -18.51
CA GLY A 72 1.83 6.17 -19.68
C GLY A 72 1.42 7.29 -20.64
N LEU A 73 0.94 6.91 -21.80
CA LEU A 73 0.50 7.89 -22.79
C LEU A 73 -0.61 8.81 -22.28
N SER A 74 -1.35 8.39 -21.28
CA SER A 74 -2.51 9.11 -20.76
C SER A 74 -2.48 9.40 -19.25
N SER A 75 -1.42 9.01 -18.52
CA SER A 75 -1.46 9.07 -17.06
C SER A 75 -0.10 9.42 -16.45
N PRO A 76 0.41 10.65 -16.70
CA PRO A 76 1.75 11.03 -16.22
C PRO A 76 1.81 11.25 -14.71
N ASP A 77 0.67 11.35 -14.02
CA ASP A 77 0.60 11.71 -12.60
C ASP A 77 -0.01 10.62 -11.72
N SER A 78 -0.05 9.38 -12.19
CA SER A 78 -0.64 8.30 -11.39
C SER A 78 0.33 7.78 -10.34
N LEU A 79 -0.25 7.26 -9.25
CA LEU A 79 0.46 6.65 -8.13
C LEU A 79 0.17 5.16 -8.10
N GLY A 80 1.19 4.38 -7.79
CA GLY A 80 1.02 2.96 -7.47
C GLY A 80 1.35 2.69 -6.02
N VAL A 81 0.71 1.68 -5.45
CA VAL A 81 1.01 1.18 -4.11
C VAL A 81 1.38 -0.29 -4.21
N TYR A 82 2.46 -0.66 -3.56
CA TYR A 82 2.91 -2.05 -3.49
C TYR A 82 2.95 -2.46 -2.03
N LEU A 83 2.16 -3.46 -1.69
CA LEU A 83 2.01 -3.95 -0.32
C LEU A 83 2.75 -5.28 -0.16
N THR A 84 3.60 -5.39 0.86
CA THR A 84 4.35 -6.61 1.17
C THR A 84 4.22 -6.94 2.64
N TRP A 85 3.81 -8.17 2.92
CA TRP A 85 3.78 -8.71 4.29
C TRP A 85 5.16 -9.20 4.68
N GLN A 86 5.59 -8.88 5.91
CA GLN A 86 6.90 -9.24 6.45
C GLN A 86 8.02 -8.95 5.43
N PRO A 87 8.24 -7.67 5.13
CA PRO A 87 9.22 -7.30 4.11
C PRO A 87 10.64 -7.73 4.48
N HIS A 88 11.34 -8.29 3.51
CA HIS A 88 12.77 -8.61 3.61
C HIS A 88 13.39 -8.61 2.22
N ARG A 89 14.73 -8.57 2.17
CA ARG A 89 15.48 -8.37 0.92
C ARG A 89 15.26 -9.42 -0.14
N GLN A 90 14.78 -10.61 0.25
CA GLN A 90 14.59 -11.73 -0.66
C GLN A 90 13.14 -11.85 -1.15
N ARG A 91 12.28 -10.87 -0.87
CA ARG A 91 10.89 -10.91 -1.36
C ARG A 91 10.85 -10.82 -2.88
N LEU A 92 10.00 -11.66 -3.47
CA LEU A 92 9.77 -11.69 -4.92
C LEU A 92 8.58 -10.79 -5.28
N GLU A 93 8.52 -10.37 -6.54
CA GLU A 93 7.37 -9.60 -7.05
C GLU A 93 6.05 -10.33 -6.83
N SER A 94 6.04 -11.67 -6.97
CA SER A 94 4.84 -12.49 -6.74
C SER A 94 4.35 -12.48 -5.28
N GLU A 95 5.14 -11.94 -4.36
CA GLU A 95 4.79 -11.84 -2.95
C GLU A 95 4.23 -10.46 -2.57
N ARG A 96 4.00 -9.59 -3.55
CA ARG A 96 3.44 -8.25 -3.36
C ARG A 96 2.07 -8.12 -4.00
N ASN A 97 1.21 -7.32 -3.38
CA ASN A 97 -0.02 -6.85 -4.01
C ASN A 97 0.19 -5.44 -4.51
N CYS A 98 -0.37 -5.14 -5.67
CA CYS A 98 -0.22 -3.86 -6.33
C CYS A 98 -1.57 -3.20 -6.54
N ILE A 99 -1.63 -1.89 -6.25
CA ILE A 99 -2.76 -1.04 -6.61
C ILE A 99 -2.22 0.02 -7.55
N SER A 100 -2.75 0.08 -8.76
CA SER A 100 -2.25 0.94 -9.82
C SER A 100 -3.23 2.03 -10.19
N ASN A 101 -2.75 3.00 -10.95
CA ASN A 101 -3.56 4.04 -11.59
C ASN A 101 -4.33 4.90 -10.60
N ILE A 102 -3.70 5.22 -9.47
CA ILE A 102 -4.33 6.06 -8.44
C ILE A 102 -4.18 7.52 -8.85
N ARG A 103 -5.31 8.13 -9.22
CA ARG A 103 -5.43 9.52 -9.62
C ARG A 103 -6.90 9.89 -9.73
N PRO A 104 -7.26 11.19 -9.77
CA PRO A 104 -8.68 11.56 -9.83
C PRO A 104 -9.46 10.96 -10.99
N GLU A 105 -8.86 10.88 -12.19
CA GLU A 105 -9.52 10.31 -13.37
C GLU A 105 -9.36 8.79 -13.50
N GLY A 106 -8.60 8.17 -12.61
CA GLY A 106 -8.42 6.72 -12.57
C GLY A 106 -9.08 6.13 -11.35
N LEU A 107 -8.32 5.36 -10.58
CA LEU A 107 -8.78 4.87 -9.28
C LEU A 107 -8.70 6.03 -8.27
N SER A 108 -9.85 6.45 -7.72
CA SER A 108 -9.90 7.57 -6.79
C SER A 108 -9.12 7.26 -5.50
N HIS A 109 -8.72 8.32 -4.79
CA HIS A 109 -8.01 8.16 -3.53
C HIS A 109 -8.83 7.37 -2.50
N ASP A 110 -10.13 7.66 -2.41
CA ASP A 110 -11.02 6.94 -1.48
C ASP A 110 -11.16 5.47 -1.85
N ALA A 111 -11.33 5.16 -3.14
CA ALA A 111 -11.43 3.78 -3.59
C ALA A 111 -10.11 3.04 -3.39
N ALA A 112 -8.98 3.70 -3.66
CA ALA A 112 -7.65 3.11 -3.44
C ALA A 112 -7.40 2.86 -1.95
N ALA A 113 -7.80 3.80 -1.09
CA ALA A 113 -7.66 3.64 0.36
C ALA A 113 -8.48 2.47 0.88
N PHE A 114 -9.71 2.31 0.40
CA PHE A 114 -10.53 1.17 0.78
C PHE A 114 -9.89 -0.16 0.32
N LYS A 115 -9.43 -0.20 -0.92
CA LYS A 115 -8.77 -1.38 -1.48
C LYS A 115 -7.52 -1.74 -0.67
N LEU A 116 -6.70 -0.75 -0.34
CA LEU A 116 -5.51 -0.96 0.48
C LEU A 116 -5.88 -1.42 1.89
N ALA A 117 -6.91 -0.83 2.49
CA ALA A 117 -7.39 -1.23 3.81
C ALA A 117 -7.88 -2.69 3.80
N TRP A 118 -8.61 -3.09 2.76
CA TRP A 118 -9.07 -4.46 2.62
C TRP A 118 -7.89 -5.43 2.50
N LEU A 119 -6.90 -5.08 1.66
CA LEU A 119 -5.70 -5.89 1.51
C LEU A 119 -4.91 -5.98 2.82
N LEU A 120 -4.79 -4.88 3.55
CA LEU A 120 -4.13 -4.87 4.86
C LEU A 120 -4.84 -5.76 5.86
N GLU A 121 -6.17 -5.68 5.93
CA GLU A 121 -6.95 -6.55 6.80
C GLU A 121 -6.66 -8.02 6.49
N GLN A 122 -6.74 -8.39 5.23
CA GLN A 122 -6.51 -9.77 4.81
C GLN A 122 -5.05 -10.19 5.01
N ALA A 123 -4.09 -9.31 4.73
CA ALA A 123 -2.68 -9.61 4.91
C ALA A 123 -2.36 -9.89 6.39
N PHE A 124 -2.89 -9.09 7.29
CA PHE A 124 -2.67 -9.28 8.73
C PHE A 124 -3.37 -10.53 9.26
N LEU A 125 -4.54 -10.88 8.72
CA LEU A 125 -5.27 -12.09 9.12
C LEU A 125 -4.61 -13.34 8.58
N ARG A 126 -4.19 -13.33 7.32
CA ARG A 126 -3.63 -14.50 6.64
C ARG A 126 -2.10 -14.56 6.66
N ARG A 127 -1.46 -13.47 7.06
CA ARG A 127 0.01 -13.33 7.13
C ARG A 127 0.68 -13.57 5.78
N VAL A 128 0.10 -13.00 4.73
CA VAL A 128 0.59 -13.17 3.36
C VAL A 128 0.16 -12.00 2.48
N THR A 129 0.97 -11.72 1.47
CA THR A 129 0.63 -10.85 0.34
C THR A 129 1.07 -11.51 -0.96
N GLY A 130 0.65 -10.96 -2.08
CA GLY A 130 1.01 -11.43 -3.40
C GLY A 130 -0.01 -12.39 -4.00
N VAL A 131 0.46 -13.33 -4.81
CA VAL A 131 -0.41 -14.24 -5.55
C VAL A 131 -1.28 -15.13 -4.67
N GLN A 132 -0.88 -15.36 -3.42
CA GLN A 132 -1.67 -16.12 -2.47
C GLN A 132 -2.78 -15.29 -1.80
N LEU A 133 -2.76 -13.98 -1.99
CA LEU A 133 -3.79 -13.08 -1.51
C LEU A 133 -4.48 -12.44 -2.72
N LYS A 134 -5.57 -13.05 -3.15
CA LYS A 134 -6.35 -12.50 -4.24
C LYS A 134 -7.10 -11.26 -3.78
N ASP A 135 -6.99 -10.17 -4.55
CA ASP A 135 -7.72 -8.94 -4.26
C ASP A 135 -9.19 -9.11 -4.67
N GLU A 136 -10.06 -9.25 -3.67
CA GLU A 136 -11.49 -9.37 -3.87
C GLU A 136 -12.24 -8.13 -3.39
N SER A 137 -11.52 -7.01 -3.17
CA SER A 137 -12.10 -5.78 -2.65
C SER A 137 -13.20 -5.18 -3.53
N ASP A 138 -13.25 -5.55 -4.81
CA ASP A 138 -14.27 -5.09 -5.74
C ASP A 138 -15.56 -5.93 -5.70
N ASN A 139 -15.57 -7.04 -4.97
CA ASN A 139 -16.73 -7.93 -4.91
C ASN A 139 -17.75 -7.38 -3.90
N PRO A 140 -18.95 -6.93 -4.36
CA PRO A 140 -19.96 -6.37 -3.44
C PRO A 140 -20.41 -7.34 -2.36
N ALA A 141 -20.42 -8.65 -2.64
CA ALA A 141 -20.83 -9.66 -1.66
C ALA A 141 -19.81 -9.80 -0.52
N LEU A 142 -18.55 -9.41 -0.75
CA LEU A 142 -17.47 -9.46 0.24
C LEU A 142 -17.17 -8.08 0.82
N HIS A 143 -17.93 -7.06 0.41
CA HIS A 143 -17.83 -5.71 0.97
C HIS A 143 -18.38 -5.69 2.38
N GLY A 144 -17.87 -6.58 3.20
CA GLY A 144 -18.00 -6.39 4.63
C GLY A 144 -17.29 -5.09 4.99
N LYS A 145 -17.82 -4.41 6.00
CA LYS A 145 -17.13 -3.24 6.56
C LYS A 145 -15.77 -3.70 7.06
N ILE A 146 -14.76 -2.88 6.84
CA ILE A 146 -13.44 -3.09 7.45
C ILE A 146 -13.64 -3.21 8.96
N LYS A 147 -13.12 -4.27 9.56
CA LYS A 147 -13.33 -4.58 10.97
C LYS A 147 -12.01 -4.52 11.74
N PRO A 148 -12.06 -4.23 13.05
CA PRO A 148 -10.86 -4.30 13.87
C PRO A 148 -10.19 -5.67 13.77
N LEU A 149 -8.87 -5.64 13.71
CA LEU A 149 -8.10 -6.87 13.71
C LEU A 149 -8.09 -7.48 15.12
N PRO A 150 -8.07 -8.83 15.23
CA PRO A 150 -7.92 -9.46 16.53
C PRO A 150 -6.58 -9.09 17.15
N PRO A 151 -6.49 -9.12 18.51
CA PRO A 151 -5.22 -8.85 19.18
C PRO A 151 -4.13 -9.80 18.69
N LEU A 152 -2.93 -9.28 18.50
CA LEU A 152 -1.78 -10.09 18.15
C LEU A 152 -1.32 -10.84 19.40
N LYS A 153 -1.21 -12.13 19.25
CA LYS A 153 -0.63 -12.98 20.30
C LYS A 153 0.86 -13.09 20.09
#